data_8d10a4d0c3589e89bef1ed1d60dab45c
#
_entry.id   8d10a4d0c3589e89bef1ed1d60dab45c
#
_cell.length_a   1.000
_cell.length_b   1.000
_cell.length_c   1.000
_cell.angle_alpha   90.00
_cell.angle_beta   90.00
_cell.angle_gamma   90.00
#
_symmetry.space_group_name_H-M   'P 1'
#
loop_
_entity.id
_entity.type
_entity.pdbx_description
1 polymer ?
#
loop_
_entity_poly.entity_id
_entity_poly.type
_entity_poly.pdbx_seq_one_letter_code
_entity_poly.pdbx_strand_id
1 'polypeptide(L)'
;MDGAHISTLLLTLFYRFMPELIYEGHVYIAMPPLYKAMPKKGEEEYLYDDKALERYRKTHDGPFTLQRYKGLGEMDAEQLWETTLNPETRILKLVEIEDARMASSVTEMLMGTEVPPRRTFIYENATEAELDV
;
A
#
# COMPACT_ATOMS: atom_id res chain seq x y z
N MET A 1 3.95 -0.26 9.67
CA MET A 1 5.00 0.76 9.80
C MET A 1 6.11 0.55 8.80
N ASP A 2 6.70 -0.59 8.87
CA ASP A 2 7.93 -0.84 8.12
C ASP A 2 7.71 -0.93 6.62
N GLY A 3 6.55 -1.43 6.19
CA GLY A 3 6.24 -1.53 4.76
C GLY A 3 6.18 -0.19 4.06
N ALA A 4 5.53 0.80 4.67
CA ALA A 4 5.45 2.14 4.09
C ALA A 4 6.82 2.82 4.06
N HIS A 5 7.62 2.62 5.12
CA HIS A 5 8.97 3.18 5.18
C HIS A 5 9.88 2.56 4.11
N ILE A 6 9.82 1.24 3.97
CA ILE A 6 10.61 0.53 2.94
C ILE A 6 10.19 0.96 1.55
N SER A 7 8.89 1.08 1.29
CA SER A 7 8.39 1.54 0.00
C SER A 7 8.89 2.95 -0.33
N THR A 8 8.89 3.85 0.66
CA THR A 8 9.38 5.21 0.49
C THR A 8 10.87 5.22 0.11
N LEU A 9 11.67 4.41 0.78
CA LEU A 9 13.09 4.30 0.48
C LEU A 9 13.36 3.73 -0.90
N LEU A 10 12.61 2.70 -1.31
CA LEU A 10 12.75 2.10 -2.63
C LEU A 10 12.34 3.06 -3.74
N LEU A 11 11.23 3.78 -3.56
CA LEU A 11 10.79 4.78 -4.54
C LEU A 11 11.82 5.90 -4.66
N THR A 12 12.41 6.31 -3.55
CA THR A 12 13.48 7.32 -3.56
C THR A 12 14.69 6.81 -4.33
N LEU A 13 15.07 5.55 -4.15
CA LEU A 13 16.16 4.94 -4.87
C LEU A 13 15.93 4.97 -6.38
N PHE A 14 14.75 4.52 -6.83
CA PHE A 14 14.40 4.53 -8.24
C PHE A 14 14.37 5.95 -8.80
N TYR A 15 13.80 6.88 -8.05
CA TYR A 15 13.71 8.27 -8.50
C TYR A 15 15.07 8.91 -8.70
N ARG A 16 16.01 8.67 -7.78
CA ARG A 16 17.34 9.30 -7.84
C ARG A 16 18.31 8.62 -8.79
N PHE A 17 18.24 7.30 -8.90
CA PHE A 17 19.24 6.54 -9.65
C PHE A 17 18.72 5.91 -10.94
N MET A 18 17.43 5.65 -11.04
CA MET A 18 16.83 4.98 -12.20
C MET A 18 15.46 5.59 -12.56
N PRO A 19 15.39 6.92 -12.76
CA PRO A 19 14.09 7.57 -13.01
C PRO A 19 13.43 7.10 -14.31
N GLU A 20 14.20 6.63 -15.26
CA GLU A 20 13.66 6.12 -16.53
C GLU A 20 12.69 4.96 -16.31
N LEU A 21 12.96 4.12 -15.32
CA LEU A 21 12.06 3.01 -15.02
C LEU A 21 10.67 3.50 -14.63
N ILE A 22 10.59 4.63 -13.93
CA ILE A 22 9.32 5.22 -13.53
C ILE A 22 8.65 5.90 -14.72
N TYR A 23 9.40 6.67 -15.48
CA TYR A 23 8.87 7.37 -16.66
C TYR A 23 8.34 6.40 -17.72
N GLU A 24 8.96 5.25 -17.88
CA GLU A 24 8.56 4.25 -18.85
C GLU A 24 7.48 3.29 -18.33
N GLY A 25 7.04 3.46 -17.10
CA GLY A 25 5.95 2.67 -16.54
C GLY A 25 6.34 1.26 -16.12
N HIS A 26 7.56 1.07 -15.64
CA HIS A 26 8.04 -0.24 -15.21
C HIS A 26 7.98 -0.47 -13.70
N VAL A 27 7.63 0.54 -12.91
CA VAL A 27 7.60 0.43 -11.45
C VAL A 27 6.15 0.42 -10.97
N TYR A 28 5.80 -0.60 -10.18
CA TYR A 28 4.46 -0.78 -9.64
C TYR A 28 4.53 -1.10 -8.17
N ILE A 29 3.46 -0.76 -7.45
CA ILE A 29 3.29 -1.15 -6.06
C ILE A 29 2.20 -2.23 -6.02
N ALA A 30 2.50 -3.37 -5.40
CA ALA A 30 1.51 -4.40 -5.19
C ALA A 30 0.54 -3.95 -4.10
N MET A 31 -0.76 -4.08 -4.37
CA MET A 31 -1.82 -3.66 -3.46
C MET A 31 -2.45 -4.89 -2.81
N PRO A 32 -2.06 -5.24 -1.58
CA PRO A 32 -2.70 -6.35 -0.88
C PRO A 32 -4.08 -5.95 -0.38
N PRO A 33 -4.96 -6.94 -0.12
CA PRO A 33 -6.28 -6.63 0.42
C PRO A 33 -6.18 -6.14 1.86
N LEU A 34 -7.13 -5.30 2.26
CA LEU A 34 -7.24 -4.85 3.64
C LEU A 34 -7.99 -5.84 4.51
N TYR A 35 -8.94 -6.57 3.92
CA TYR A 35 -9.83 -7.47 4.66
C TYR A 35 -10.06 -8.78 3.93
N LYS A 36 -10.44 -9.79 4.70
CA LYS A 36 -10.95 -11.05 4.17
C LYS A 36 -12.30 -11.32 4.83
N ALA A 37 -13.35 -11.44 4.03
CA ALA A 37 -14.68 -11.76 4.50
C ALA A 37 -14.86 -13.27 4.50
N MET A 38 -15.28 -13.82 5.62
CA MET A 38 -15.48 -15.24 5.81
C MET A 38 -16.93 -15.50 6.21
N PRO A 39 -17.83 -15.69 5.22
CA PRO A 39 -19.23 -15.96 5.53
C PRO A 39 -19.42 -17.39 6.04
N LYS A 40 -20.49 -17.62 6.78
CA LYS A 40 -20.83 -18.97 7.22
C LYS A 40 -21.27 -19.85 6.04
N LYS A 41 -21.89 -19.22 5.04
CA LYS A 41 -22.31 -19.89 3.81
C LYS A 41 -21.76 -19.10 2.63
N GLY A 42 -21.08 -19.79 1.73
CA GLY A 42 -20.51 -19.18 0.56
C GLY A 42 -18.99 -19.12 0.61
N GLU A 43 -18.40 -18.53 -0.39
CA GLU A 43 -16.96 -18.48 -0.53
C GLU A 43 -16.36 -17.27 0.19
N GLU A 44 -15.15 -17.44 0.68
CA GLU A 44 -14.37 -16.35 1.26
C GLU A 44 -13.99 -15.38 0.17
N GLU A 45 -13.95 -14.09 0.51
CA GLU A 45 -13.64 -13.04 -0.45
C GLU A 45 -12.66 -12.03 0.15
N TYR A 46 -11.68 -11.63 -0.65
CA TYR A 46 -10.76 -10.57 -0.29
C TYR A 46 -11.35 -9.22 -0.65
N LEU A 47 -11.30 -8.28 0.29
CA LEU A 47 -11.80 -6.93 0.11
C LEU A 47 -10.62 -5.98 0.15
N TYR A 48 -10.38 -5.30 -0.95
CA TYR A 48 -9.13 -4.54 -1.15
C TYR A 48 -9.16 -3.15 -0.53
N ASP A 49 -10.36 -2.57 -0.33
CA ASP A 49 -10.49 -1.27 0.31
C ASP A 49 -11.78 -1.18 1.12
N ASP A 50 -11.99 -0.03 1.78
CA ASP A 50 -13.18 0.17 2.59
C ASP A 50 -14.45 0.24 1.76
N LYS A 51 -14.35 0.70 0.52
CA LYS A 51 -15.50 0.74 -0.40
C LYS A 51 -15.95 -0.66 -0.76
N ALA A 52 -15.01 -1.57 -0.96
CA ALA A 52 -15.31 -2.97 -1.24
C ALA A 52 -16.01 -3.61 -0.04
N LEU A 53 -15.57 -3.28 1.18
CA LEU A 53 -16.20 -3.76 2.40
C LEU A 53 -17.64 -3.26 2.52
N GLU A 54 -17.88 -2.00 2.24
CA GLU A 54 -19.24 -1.45 2.27
C GLU A 54 -20.15 -2.12 1.25
N ARG A 55 -19.67 -2.33 0.04
CA ARG A 55 -20.43 -3.03 -1.00
C ARG A 55 -20.75 -4.46 -0.57
N TYR A 56 -19.78 -5.15 0.01
CA TYR A 56 -19.97 -6.50 0.51
C TYR A 56 -21.06 -6.56 1.57
N ARG A 57 -21.05 -5.62 2.52
CA ARG A 57 -22.08 -5.56 3.57
C ARG A 57 -23.48 -5.30 3.01
N LYS A 58 -23.57 -4.50 1.96
CA LYS A 58 -24.85 -4.19 1.34
C LYS A 58 -25.40 -5.32 0.49
N THR A 59 -24.54 -6.12 -0.11
CA THR A 59 -24.95 -7.16 -1.07
C THR A 59 -24.97 -8.56 -0.46
N HIS A 60 -24.29 -8.75 0.67
CA HIS A 60 -24.21 -10.06 1.30
C HIS A 60 -25.29 -10.22 2.37
N ASP A 61 -26.13 -11.25 2.21
CA ASP A 61 -27.14 -11.60 3.20
C ASP A 61 -26.58 -12.67 4.13
N GLY A 62 -26.70 -12.43 5.43
CA GLY A 62 -26.28 -13.39 6.43
C GLY A 62 -24.99 -12.98 7.15
N PRO A 63 -24.68 -13.70 8.23
CA PRO A 63 -23.52 -13.39 9.05
C PRO A 63 -22.20 -13.76 8.37
N PHE A 64 -21.19 -12.97 8.62
CA PHE A 64 -19.84 -13.25 8.18
C PHE A 64 -18.83 -12.74 9.20
N THR A 65 -17.63 -13.33 9.21
CA THR A 65 -16.52 -12.89 10.02
C THR A 65 -15.58 -12.10 9.14
N LEU A 66 -15.00 -11.04 9.69
CA LEU A 66 -14.09 -10.18 8.95
C LEU A 66 -12.69 -10.26 9.57
N GLN A 67 -11.69 -10.61 8.77
CA GLN A 67 -10.29 -10.54 9.18
C GLN A 67 -9.66 -9.31 8.56
N ARG A 68 -9.01 -8.48 9.38
CA ARG A 68 -8.31 -7.30 8.91
C ARG A 68 -6.81 -7.59 8.84
N TYR A 69 -6.20 -7.24 7.72
CA TYR A 69 -4.75 -7.40 7.55
C TYR A 69 -4.05 -6.07 7.82
N LYS A 70 -3.09 -6.09 8.73
CA LYS A 70 -2.27 -4.93 9.05
C LYS A 70 -0.98 -4.90 8.23
N GLY A 71 -0.58 -6.04 7.69
CA GLY A 71 0.61 -6.16 6.87
C GLY A 71 0.71 -7.53 6.24
N LEU A 72 1.66 -7.70 5.34
CA LEU A 72 1.85 -8.96 4.61
C LEU A 72 2.27 -10.12 5.52
N GLY A 73 2.87 -9.83 6.65
CA GLY A 73 3.31 -10.85 7.59
C GLY A 73 2.17 -11.65 8.24
N GLU A 74 0.94 -11.15 8.16
CA GLU A 74 -0.23 -11.85 8.67
C GLU A 74 -0.79 -12.89 7.69
N MET A 75 -0.27 -12.91 6.47
CA MET A 75 -0.72 -13.83 5.43
C MET A 75 0.19 -15.05 5.37
N ASP A 76 -0.43 -16.23 5.13
CA ASP A 76 0.35 -17.42 4.82
C ASP A 76 0.82 -17.37 3.36
N ALA A 77 1.63 -18.35 2.95
CA ALA A 77 2.23 -18.36 1.62
C ALA A 77 1.19 -18.40 0.51
N GLU A 78 0.11 -19.15 0.69
CA GLU A 78 -0.95 -19.27 -0.29
C GLU A 78 -1.73 -17.97 -0.43
N GLN A 79 -2.06 -17.34 0.68
CA GLN A 79 -2.75 -16.03 0.68
C GLN A 79 -1.89 -14.96 0.02
N LEU A 80 -0.61 -14.94 0.32
CA LEU A 80 0.32 -13.98 -0.26
C LEU A 80 0.45 -14.19 -1.76
N TRP A 81 0.51 -15.44 -2.21
CA TRP A 81 0.53 -15.75 -3.62
C TRP A 81 -0.71 -15.23 -4.33
N GLU A 82 -1.89 -15.59 -3.84
CA GLU A 82 -3.16 -15.23 -4.47
C GLU A 82 -3.42 -13.74 -4.55
N THR A 83 -2.99 -12.99 -3.54
CA THR A 83 -3.34 -11.58 -3.42
C THR A 83 -2.27 -10.63 -3.95
N THR A 84 -1.01 -11.05 -3.97
CA THR A 84 0.11 -10.14 -4.23
C THR A 84 1.02 -10.60 -5.34
N LEU A 85 1.24 -11.89 -5.48
CA LEU A 85 2.23 -12.42 -6.41
C LEU A 85 1.64 -12.97 -7.71
N ASN A 86 0.45 -13.57 -7.66
CA ASN A 86 -0.16 -14.20 -8.82
C ASN A 86 -0.53 -13.16 -9.88
N PRO A 87 0.05 -13.21 -11.08
CA PRO A 87 -0.24 -12.23 -12.13
C PRO A 87 -1.70 -12.15 -12.56
N GLU A 88 -2.46 -13.23 -12.37
CA GLU A 88 -3.87 -13.27 -12.76
C GLU A 88 -4.79 -12.60 -11.75
N THR A 89 -4.39 -12.57 -10.48
CA THR A 89 -5.27 -12.11 -9.40
C THR A 89 -4.75 -10.90 -8.63
N ARG A 90 -3.45 -10.62 -8.74
CA ARG A 90 -2.85 -9.49 -8.03
C ARG A 90 -3.34 -8.15 -8.57
N ILE A 91 -3.34 -7.15 -7.70
CA ILE A 91 -3.64 -5.77 -8.09
C ILE A 91 -2.35 -4.96 -7.95
N LEU A 92 -1.98 -4.28 -9.02
CA LEU A 92 -0.79 -3.44 -9.06
C LEU A 92 -1.21 -1.99 -9.33
N LYS A 93 -0.59 -1.08 -8.61
CA LYS A 93 -0.76 0.36 -8.84
C LYS A 93 0.50 0.88 -9.52
N LEU A 94 0.34 1.52 -10.67
CA LEU A 94 1.46 2.13 -11.38
C LEU A 94 2.01 3.29 -10.56
N VAL A 95 3.33 3.31 -10.38
CA VAL A 95 4.00 4.42 -9.71
C VAL A 95 4.20 5.55 -10.72
N GLU A 96 3.73 6.74 -10.37
CA GLU A 96 3.93 7.93 -11.17
C GLU A 96 5.13 8.70 -10.64
N ILE A 97 5.72 9.53 -11.51
CA ILE A 97 6.93 10.28 -11.12
C ILE A 97 6.67 11.22 -9.94
N GLU A 98 5.47 11.73 -9.82
CA GLU A 98 5.10 12.60 -8.69
C GLU A 98 5.13 11.83 -7.36
N ASP A 99 4.71 10.58 -7.36
CA ASP A 99 4.74 9.73 -6.16
C ASP A 99 6.18 9.52 -5.70
N ALA A 100 7.07 9.26 -6.65
CA ALA A 100 8.49 9.02 -6.38
C ALA A 100 9.18 10.31 -5.93
N ARG A 101 8.85 11.43 -6.55
CA ARG A 101 9.39 12.73 -6.16
C ARG A 101 8.99 13.09 -4.72
N MET A 102 7.76 12.83 -4.37
CA MET A 102 7.27 13.08 -3.02
C MET A 102 7.98 12.17 -2.00
N ALA A 103 8.16 10.90 -2.34
CA ALA A 103 8.89 9.96 -1.49
C ALA A 103 10.33 10.42 -1.27
N SER A 104 11.00 10.89 -2.33
CA SER A 104 12.35 11.41 -2.24
C SER A 104 12.43 12.64 -1.33
N SER A 105 11.47 13.54 -1.47
CA SER A 105 11.37 14.74 -0.64
C SER A 105 11.21 14.40 0.84
N VAL A 106 10.34 13.46 1.16
CA VAL A 106 10.13 13.00 2.53
C VAL A 106 11.41 12.37 3.09
N THR A 107 12.07 11.52 2.32
CA THR A 107 13.30 10.87 2.74
C THR A 107 14.40 11.90 3.01
N GLU A 108 14.54 12.88 2.14
CA GLU A 108 15.53 13.95 2.30
C GLU A 108 15.30 14.73 3.60
N MET A 109 14.07 15.09 3.89
CA MET A 109 13.73 15.79 5.12
C MET A 109 14.00 14.94 6.36
N LEU A 110 13.66 13.67 6.32
CA LEU A 110 13.87 12.76 7.45
C LEU A 110 15.35 12.52 7.72
N MET A 111 16.18 12.57 6.68
CA MET A 111 17.62 12.34 6.80
C MET A 111 18.43 13.62 6.90
N GLY A 112 17.77 14.79 6.95
CA GLY A 112 18.43 16.05 7.13
C GLY A 112 19.00 16.20 8.53
N THR A 113 19.93 17.17 8.69
CA THR A 113 20.66 17.37 9.94
C THR A 113 19.94 18.29 10.91
N GLU A 114 19.00 19.10 10.45
CA GLU A 114 18.28 20.05 11.28
C GLU A 114 16.98 19.46 11.81
N VAL A 115 16.88 19.37 13.13
CA VAL A 115 15.73 18.75 13.78
C VAL A 115 14.45 19.56 13.66
N PRO A 116 14.43 20.89 13.94
CA PRO A 116 13.17 21.65 13.87
C PRO A 116 12.48 21.63 12.51
N PRO A 117 13.17 21.86 11.38
CA PRO A 117 12.54 21.73 10.05
C PRO A 117 12.01 20.36 9.78
N ARG A 118 12.73 19.29 10.19
CA ARG A 118 12.26 17.93 10.01
C ARG A 118 10.97 17.66 10.77
N ARG A 119 10.87 18.14 12.00
CA ARG A 119 9.66 17.97 12.80
C ARG A 119 8.47 18.64 12.17
N THR A 120 8.66 19.87 11.72
CA THR A 120 7.59 20.62 11.06
C THR A 120 7.14 19.89 9.80
N PHE A 121 8.09 19.45 9.00
CA PHE A 121 7.77 18.74 7.75
C PHE A 121 7.00 17.46 8.01
N ILE A 122 7.47 16.63 8.93
CA ILE A 122 6.80 15.37 9.27
C ILE A 122 5.38 15.64 9.74
N TYR A 123 5.19 16.63 10.60
CA TYR A 123 3.88 16.94 11.13
C TYR A 123 2.92 17.41 10.04
N GLU A 124 3.37 18.31 9.19
CA GLU A 124 2.55 18.88 8.12
C GLU A 124 2.20 17.89 7.03
N ASN A 125 3.09 16.96 6.72
CA ASN A 125 2.93 16.07 5.58
C ASN A 125 2.56 14.63 5.96
N ALA A 126 2.39 14.33 7.24
CA ALA A 126 2.05 12.98 7.68
C ALA A 126 0.74 12.49 7.07
N THR A 127 -0.27 13.35 7.03
CA THR A 127 -1.58 13.02 6.46
C THR A 127 -1.48 12.72 4.97
N GLU A 128 -0.72 13.51 4.22
CA GLU A 128 -0.53 13.31 2.79
C GLU A 128 0.21 11.99 2.50
N ALA A 129 1.24 11.70 3.30
CA ALA A 129 1.98 10.46 3.16
C ALA A 129 1.10 9.24 3.43
N GLU A 130 0.22 9.33 4.42
CA GLU A 130 -0.72 8.25 4.72
C GLU A 130 -1.74 8.04 3.62
N LEU A 131 -2.18 9.12 2.97
CA LEU A 131 -3.14 9.03 1.89
C LEU A 131 -2.54 8.42 0.63
N ASP A 132 -1.26 8.61 0.38
CA ASP A 132 -0.56 8.09 -0.79
C ASP A 132 -0.15 6.62 -0.63
N VAL A 133 -0.21 6.10 0.54
CA VAL A 133 0.09 4.71 0.86
C VAL A 133 -1.17 3.91 1.17
#